data_53f7b2477c8aed0ef9f9a7cdd8dda57b
#
_entry.id   53f7b2477c8aed0ef9f9a7cdd8dda57b
#
_cell.length_a   1.000
_cell.length_b   1.000
_cell.length_c   1.000
_cell.angle_alpha   90.00
_cell.angle_beta   90.00
_cell.angle_gamma   90.00
#
_symmetry.space_group_name_H-M   'P 1'
#
loop_
_entity.id
_entity.type
_entity.pdbx_description
1 polymer ?
#
loop_
_entity_poly.entity_id
_entity_poly.type
_entity_poly.pdbx_seq_one_letter_code
_entity_poly.pdbx_strand_id
1 'polypeptide(L)'
;MELQFAKTLSGKVISLPAALANRHGLIAGATGTGKTITLQVLAEQFSSIGVPVFLADVKGDLSGIAHAGVSSGKMQERLKKLNWPEPQWSGNPAVFWDVFGKSGHPARTTLSEMGPTLLGRLMNLNDTQASVLQVLFKIADESKLLLLDLKDIQALISLVQENLNAFKQEYGHLSPASLGAIQRSLLTLETQGAKNFFAEPALDILDLLQTDSKGKGVVNILAADQLLQSPVVYSTFLLWLLSELFETLPEVGDLEKPKLVFFFDEAHLLFKDSPKAMVEKIEQVVRLIRSKGVGVYFISQNPMDIPDAVLGQLSHRIQHALRAFTPADQKAVKVAAQTLRPNPEFSAEEAITQLGVGEALVSVLDSSGVPTIVERAFIAPPASKIGPLSPEDRKKVIEASALFGHYEKQIDRESAFEIIQAQKGKAAAAVEPQTQKPIETAEEKSSILNDILFGTTGPRGGRKPGLIEKAATSAVRSAANNVGRELARGLLGSLLGASSPRRRK
;
A
#
# COMPACT_ATOMS: atom_id res chain seq x y z
N MET A 1 15.54 22.55 7.97
CA MET A 1 15.31 22.84 6.52
C MET A 1 13.85 23.29 6.33
N GLU A 2 13.63 24.30 5.49
CA GLU A 2 12.30 24.87 5.23
C GLU A 2 11.91 24.66 3.77
N LEU A 3 10.79 23.99 3.52
CA LEU A 3 10.27 23.72 2.19
C LEU A 3 9.33 24.85 1.78
N GLN A 4 9.82 25.78 0.96
CA GLN A 4 9.07 26.95 0.51
C GLN A 4 8.16 26.56 -0.66
N PHE A 5 6.84 26.63 -0.47
CA PHE A 5 5.89 26.15 -1.49
C PHE A 5 4.77 27.14 -1.83
N ALA A 6 4.61 28.22 -1.05
CA ALA A 6 3.58 29.22 -1.28
C ALA A 6 4.00 30.61 -0.83
N LYS A 7 3.30 31.65 -1.30
CA LYS A 7 3.55 33.04 -0.94
C LYS A 7 2.24 33.85 -0.88
N THR A 8 2.07 34.66 0.14
CA THR A 8 0.93 35.61 0.22
C THR A 8 1.10 36.80 -0.75
N LEU A 9 0.03 37.51 -1.03
CA LEU A 9 0.12 38.76 -1.81
C LEU A 9 0.94 39.84 -1.11
N SER A 10 0.99 39.81 0.23
CA SER A 10 1.84 40.72 1.01
C SER A 10 3.34 40.39 0.94
N GLY A 11 3.70 39.30 0.27
CA GLY A 11 5.08 38.85 0.10
C GLY A 11 5.61 37.87 1.17
N LYS A 12 4.79 37.49 2.14
CA LYS A 12 5.16 36.47 3.14
C LYS A 12 5.31 35.11 2.47
N VAL A 13 6.49 34.50 2.59
CA VAL A 13 6.73 33.12 2.11
C VAL A 13 6.16 32.14 3.13
N ILE A 14 5.44 31.16 2.65
CA ILE A 14 4.92 30.04 3.44
C ILE A 14 5.81 28.83 3.19
N SER A 15 6.32 28.27 4.28
CA SER A 15 7.18 27.07 4.27
C SER A 15 6.68 26.02 5.23
N LEU A 16 7.04 24.76 4.90
CA LEU A 16 6.80 23.60 5.73
C LEU A 16 8.15 23.17 6.34
N PRO A 17 8.28 23.12 7.67
CA PRO A 17 9.48 22.60 8.31
C PRO A 17 9.66 21.11 7.99
N ALA A 18 10.78 20.74 7.35
CA ALA A 18 11.05 19.37 6.93
C ALA A 18 11.02 18.38 8.12
N ALA A 19 11.49 18.78 9.28
CA ALA A 19 11.47 17.96 10.50
C ALA A 19 10.05 17.61 10.99
N LEU A 20 9.04 18.37 10.60
CA LEU A 20 7.65 18.14 10.98
C LEU A 20 6.81 17.56 9.84
N ALA A 21 7.39 17.29 8.66
CA ALA A 21 6.65 16.80 7.52
C ALA A 21 6.05 15.38 7.72
N ASN A 22 6.57 14.60 8.68
CA ASN A 22 6.00 13.33 9.10
C ASN A 22 4.75 13.47 10.00
N ARG A 23 4.29 14.72 10.26
CA ARG A 23 3.03 15.00 11.00
C ARG A 23 1.80 14.97 10.09
N HIS A 24 1.97 14.44 8.90
CA HIS A 24 0.94 14.22 7.89
C HIS A 24 0.22 15.51 7.44
N GLY A 25 -0.49 15.41 6.32
CA GLY A 25 -1.17 16.59 5.77
C GLY A 25 -2.39 16.27 4.91
N LEU A 26 -3.20 17.30 4.67
CA LEU A 26 -4.34 17.28 3.77
C LEU A 26 -4.20 18.39 2.74
N ILE A 27 -4.38 18.05 1.46
CA ILE A 27 -4.55 18.98 0.35
C ILE A 27 -5.96 18.78 -0.19
N ALA A 28 -6.87 19.71 0.12
CA ALA A 28 -8.27 19.58 -0.27
C ALA A 28 -8.71 20.69 -1.21
N GLY A 29 -9.74 20.46 -2.01
CA GLY A 29 -10.33 21.47 -2.90
C GLY A 29 -11.01 20.88 -4.13
N ALA A 30 -11.86 21.64 -4.78
CA ALA A 30 -12.59 21.22 -5.98
C ALA A 30 -11.63 20.89 -7.15
N THR A 31 -12.14 20.17 -8.14
CA THR A 31 -11.37 19.84 -9.36
C THR A 31 -10.94 21.13 -10.09
N GLY A 32 -9.70 21.15 -10.57
CA GLY A 32 -9.13 22.29 -11.32
C GLY A 32 -8.70 23.48 -10.47
N THR A 33 -8.68 23.39 -9.13
CA THR A 33 -8.29 24.49 -8.25
C THR A 33 -6.79 24.58 -7.97
N GLY A 34 -6.00 23.55 -8.33
CA GLY A 34 -4.54 23.55 -8.20
C GLY A 34 -3.94 22.50 -7.25
N LYS A 35 -4.75 21.54 -6.76
CA LYS A 35 -4.27 20.46 -5.85
C LYS A 35 -3.07 19.69 -6.42
N THR A 36 -3.17 19.24 -7.67
CA THR A 36 -2.10 18.49 -8.35
C THR A 36 -0.80 19.30 -8.43
N ILE A 37 -0.89 20.62 -8.67
CA ILE A 37 0.27 21.51 -8.67
C ILE A 37 0.87 21.62 -7.27
N THR A 38 0.04 21.74 -6.24
CA THR A 38 0.52 21.77 -4.85
C THR A 38 1.26 20.49 -4.48
N LEU A 39 0.69 19.33 -4.84
CA LEU A 39 1.33 18.03 -4.67
C LEU A 39 2.67 17.98 -5.40
N GLN A 40 2.70 18.38 -6.70
CA GLN A 40 3.91 18.36 -7.51
C GLN A 40 5.02 19.26 -6.90
N VAL A 41 4.68 20.47 -6.47
CA VAL A 41 5.63 21.39 -5.82
C VAL A 41 6.17 20.81 -4.53
N LEU A 42 5.33 20.24 -3.67
CA LEU A 42 5.80 19.62 -2.43
C LEU A 42 6.69 18.40 -2.72
N ALA A 43 6.32 17.56 -3.68
CA ALA A 43 7.14 16.42 -4.09
C ALA A 43 8.54 16.84 -4.60
N GLU A 44 8.62 17.90 -5.41
CA GLU A 44 9.89 18.50 -5.84
C GLU A 44 10.72 19.02 -4.66
N GLN A 45 10.07 19.71 -3.72
CA GLN A 45 10.75 20.24 -2.54
C GLN A 45 11.32 19.10 -1.68
N PHE A 46 10.56 18.03 -1.44
CA PHE A 46 11.05 16.85 -0.72
C PHE A 46 12.20 16.17 -1.47
N SER A 47 12.04 15.93 -2.77
CA SER A 47 13.10 15.37 -3.61
C SER A 47 14.39 16.19 -3.53
N SER A 48 14.29 17.52 -3.59
CA SER A 48 15.45 18.44 -3.58
C SER A 48 16.29 18.35 -2.32
N ILE A 49 15.69 18.01 -1.18
CA ILE A 49 16.39 17.83 0.11
C ILE A 49 16.80 16.37 0.34
N GLY A 50 16.69 15.49 -0.67
CA GLY A 50 17.05 14.08 -0.56
C GLY A 50 16.05 13.25 0.22
N VAL A 51 14.76 13.60 0.18
CA VAL A 51 13.65 12.80 0.73
C VAL A 51 12.94 12.13 -0.43
N PRO A 52 12.95 10.79 -0.52
CA PRO A 52 12.15 10.05 -1.48
C PRO A 52 10.66 10.33 -1.30
N VAL A 53 9.93 10.26 -2.40
CA VAL A 53 8.49 10.51 -2.44
C VAL A 53 7.79 9.35 -3.13
N PHE A 54 6.62 8.96 -2.64
CA PHE A 54 5.73 8.04 -3.32
C PHE A 54 4.42 8.76 -3.69
N LEU A 55 4.03 8.69 -4.96
CA LEU A 55 2.83 9.32 -5.51
C LEU A 55 1.92 8.24 -6.06
N ALA A 56 0.67 8.16 -5.60
CA ALA A 56 -0.36 7.36 -6.24
C ALA A 56 -1.05 8.25 -7.30
N ASP A 57 -0.63 8.12 -8.56
CA ASP A 57 -1.13 8.94 -9.68
C ASP A 57 -2.35 8.30 -10.33
N VAL A 58 -3.52 8.72 -9.89
CA VAL A 58 -4.82 8.19 -10.32
C VAL A 58 -5.24 8.72 -11.69
N LYS A 59 -4.79 9.93 -12.04
CA LYS A 59 -5.18 10.63 -13.29
C LYS A 59 -4.13 10.50 -14.39
N GLY A 60 -2.93 10.03 -14.06
CA GLY A 60 -1.81 9.95 -14.98
C GLY A 60 -1.18 11.30 -15.33
N ASP A 61 -1.50 12.38 -14.57
CA ASP A 61 -1.07 13.75 -14.85
C ASP A 61 0.21 14.18 -14.11
N LEU A 62 0.75 13.35 -13.22
CA LEU A 62 1.95 13.63 -12.43
C LEU A 62 3.26 13.18 -13.07
N SER A 63 3.19 12.36 -14.13
CA SER A 63 4.40 11.79 -14.75
C SER A 63 5.37 12.83 -15.29
N GLY A 64 4.89 14.04 -15.62
CA GLY A 64 5.74 15.15 -16.07
C GLY A 64 6.80 15.61 -15.08
N ILE A 65 6.66 15.28 -13.80
CA ILE A 65 7.64 15.61 -12.75
C ILE A 65 9.06 15.08 -13.06
N ALA A 66 9.17 14.06 -13.91
CA ALA A 66 10.45 13.50 -14.35
C ALA A 66 11.19 14.41 -15.37
N HIS A 67 10.52 15.34 -16.02
CA HIS A 67 11.09 16.21 -17.04
C HIS A 67 11.10 17.68 -16.61
N ALA A 68 12.04 18.46 -17.15
CA ALA A 68 12.09 19.89 -16.92
C ALA A 68 10.82 20.59 -17.42
N GLY A 69 10.32 21.50 -16.63
CA GLY A 69 9.25 22.40 -17.03
C GLY A 69 9.71 23.40 -18.11
N VAL A 70 8.74 24.13 -18.62
CA VAL A 70 9.01 25.22 -19.58
C VAL A 70 8.26 26.46 -19.14
N SER A 71 8.91 27.60 -19.31
CA SER A 71 8.27 28.89 -19.07
C SER A 71 7.12 29.13 -20.06
N SER A 72 5.95 29.46 -19.56
CA SER A 72 4.80 29.86 -20.38
C SER A 72 4.39 31.31 -20.03
N GLY A 73 3.67 31.98 -20.94
CA GLY A 73 3.21 33.36 -20.68
C GLY A 73 2.40 33.45 -19.40
N LYS A 74 1.48 32.53 -19.15
CA LYS A 74 0.68 32.47 -17.90
C LYS A 74 1.57 32.24 -16.66
N MET A 75 2.61 31.44 -16.79
CA MET A 75 3.58 31.20 -15.71
C MET A 75 4.36 32.47 -15.39
N GLN A 76 4.86 33.15 -16.41
CA GLN A 76 5.59 34.42 -16.25
C GLN A 76 4.74 35.53 -15.63
N GLU A 77 3.48 35.67 -16.05
CA GLU A 77 2.52 36.60 -15.44
C GLU A 77 2.34 36.32 -13.95
N ARG A 78 2.22 35.01 -13.58
CA ARG A 78 2.09 34.58 -12.19
C ARG A 78 3.35 34.86 -11.38
N LEU A 79 4.54 34.54 -11.90
CA LEU A 79 5.82 34.86 -11.27
C LEU A 79 5.98 36.34 -10.99
N LYS A 80 5.66 37.20 -11.99
CA LYS A 80 5.67 38.66 -11.85
C LYS A 80 4.67 39.15 -10.78
N LYS A 81 3.43 38.65 -10.83
CA LYS A 81 2.38 39.01 -9.84
C LYS A 81 2.81 38.71 -8.41
N LEU A 82 3.49 37.60 -8.18
CA LEU A 82 3.90 37.15 -6.85
C LEU A 82 5.31 37.64 -6.46
N ASN A 83 5.98 38.35 -7.36
CA ASN A 83 7.42 38.59 -7.20
C ASN A 83 8.17 37.37 -6.76
N TRP A 84 7.92 36.25 -7.47
CA TRP A 84 8.58 34.94 -7.23
C TRP A 84 9.72 34.76 -8.22
N PRO A 85 10.91 34.29 -7.79
CA PRO A 85 12.00 34.04 -8.72
C PRO A 85 11.60 32.94 -9.73
N GLU A 86 12.09 33.08 -10.94
CA GLU A 86 11.90 32.02 -11.94
C GLU A 86 12.56 30.73 -11.46
N PRO A 87 11.82 29.58 -11.48
CA PRO A 87 12.39 28.32 -11.04
C PRO A 87 13.52 27.87 -11.97
N GLN A 88 14.51 27.17 -11.43
CA GLN A 88 15.48 26.45 -12.25
C GLN A 88 14.79 25.24 -12.86
N TRP A 89 14.37 25.38 -14.12
CA TRP A 89 13.66 24.33 -14.84
C TRP A 89 14.44 23.02 -14.85
N SER A 90 13.95 22.03 -14.18
CA SER A 90 14.62 20.71 -14.05
C SER A 90 13.60 19.61 -13.78
N GLY A 91 13.89 18.41 -14.26
CA GLY A 91 13.18 17.21 -13.83
C GLY A 91 13.72 16.68 -12.51
N ASN A 92 12.97 15.76 -11.93
CA ASN A 92 13.34 15.02 -10.73
C ASN A 92 13.67 13.57 -11.08
N PRO A 93 14.56 12.89 -10.34
CA PRO A 93 14.73 11.44 -10.50
C PRO A 93 13.38 10.76 -10.23
N ALA A 94 12.91 9.97 -11.17
CA ALA A 94 11.61 9.33 -11.09
C ALA A 94 11.67 7.85 -11.45
N VAL A 95 10.87 7.05 -10.73
CA VAL A 95 10.62 5.63 -10.99
C VAL A 95 9.12 5.43 -11.14
N PHE A 96 8.71 4.80 -12.24
CA PHE A 96 7.31 4.48 -12.49
C PHE A 96 7.01 3.05 -12.07
N TRP A 97 5.96 2.87 -11.29
CA TRP A 97 5.44 1.59 -10.83
C TRP A 97 4.05 1.33 -11.41
N ASP A 98 3.73 0.08 -11.71
CA ASP A 98 2.41 -0.31 -12.20
C ASP A 98 2.11 -1.75 -11.77
N VAL A 99 1.00 -1.98 -11.10
CA VAL A 99 0.55 -3.33 -10.70
C VAL A 99 0.38 -4.24 -11.91
N PHE A 100 0.02 -3.68 -13.07
CA PHE A 100 -0.17 -4.45 -14.32
C PHE A 100 1.09 -4.52 -15.20
N GLY A 101 2.16 -3.80 -14.86
CA GLY A 101 3.43 -3.80 -15.58
C GLY A 101 3.38 -3.19 -16.99
N LYS A 102 2.38 -2.34 -17.30
CA LYS A 102 2.22 -1.71 -18.63
C LYS A 102 2.85 -0.33 -18.72
N SER A 103 2.73 0.44 -17.65
CA SER A 103 3.11 1.85 -17.59
C SER A 103 4.21 2.14 -16.57
N GLY A 104 4.85 1.12 -16.03
CA GLY A 104 5.90 1.20 -15.02
C GLY A 104 6.49 -0.18 -14.73
N HIS A 105 7.48 -0.24 -13.85
CA HIS A 105 7.99 -1.48 -13.30
C HIS A 105 6.85 -2.22 -12.59
N PRO A 106 6.71 -3.54 -12.77
CA PRO A 106 5.66 -4.29 -12.09
C PRO A 106 5.80 -4.22 -10.57
N ALA A 107 4.77 -3.69 -9.92
CA ALA A 107 4.69 -3.63 -8.46
C ALA A 107 3.87 -4.82 -7.94
N ARG A 108 4.53 -5.85 -7.43
CA ARG A 108 3.94 -7.12 -7.02
C ARG A 108 4.19 -7.40 -5.54
N THR A 109 3.42 -8.31 -4.98
CA THR A 109 3.67 -8.94 -3.67
C THR A 109 3.36 -10.42 -3.74
N THR A 110 3.73 -11.17 -2.71
CA THR A 110 3.31 -12.57 -2.57
C THR A 110 2.15 -12.68 -1.58
N LEU A 111 1.39 -13.77 -1.65
CA LEU A 111 0.36 -14.03 -0.63
C LEU A 111 0.99 -14.19 0.77
N SER A 112 2.17 -14.80 0.86
CA SER A 112 2.90 -14.94 2.13
C SER A 112 3.26 -13.58 2.75
N GLU A 113 3.68 -12.59 1.93
CA GLU A 113 3.97 -11.23 2.41
C GLU A 113 2.70 -10.45 2.77
N MET A 114 1.62 -10.61 2.00
CA MET A 114 0.33 -10.01 2.31
C MET A 114 -0.21 -10.52 3.65
N GLY A 115 -0.06 -11.80 3.91
CA GLY A 115 -0.53 -12.48 5.11
C GLY A 115 -2.06 -12.64 5.19
N PRO A 116 -2.54 -13.54 6.09
CA PRO A 116 -3.96 -13.89 6.15
C PRO A 116 -4.85 -12.74 6.61
N THR A 117 -4.33 -11.84 7.45
CA THR A 117 -5.13 -10.75 8.00
C THR A 117 -5.50 -9.71 6.94
N LEU A 118 -4.55 -9.26 6.13
CA LEU A 118 -4.81 -8.30 5.06
C LEU A 118 -5.61 -8.96 3.92
N LEU A 119 -5.23 -10.18 3.53
CA LEU A 119 -5.95 -10.94 2.52
C LEU A 119 -7.41 -11.22 2.91
N GLY A 120 -7.67 -11.61 4.17
CA GLY A 120 -9.02 -11.83 4.67
C GLY A 120 -9.89 -10.57 4.65
N ARG A 121 -9.31 -9.43 4.98
CA ARG A 121 -9.98 -8.13 4.90
C ARG A 121 -10.24 -7.70 3.47
N LEU A 122 -9.27 -7.90 2.58
CA LEU A 122 -9.42 -7.70 1.14
C LEU A 122 -10.61 -8.47 0.58
N MET A 123 -10.74 -9.73 0.97
CA MET A 123 -11.83 -10.61 0.56
C MET A 123 -13.15 -10.35 1.31
N ASN A 124 -13.20 -9.36 2.22
CA ASN A 124 -14.34 -9.05 3.07
C ASN A 124 -14.89 -10.30 3.79
N LEU A 125 -13.99 -11.14 4.32
CA LEU A 125 -14.34 -12.35 5.05
C LEU A 125 -14.92 -12.00 6.43
N ASN A 126 -15.94 -12.76 6.86
CA ASN A 126 -16.37 -12.70 8.24
C ASN A 126 -15.38 -13.40 9.19
N ASP A 127 -15.55 -13.23 10.52
CA ASP A 127 -14.61 -13.73 11.52
C ASP A 127 -14.35 -15.25 11.42
N THR A 128 -15.39 -16.04 11.11
CA THR A 128 -15.27 -17.50 10.93
C THR A 128 -14.42 -17.83 9.69
N GLN A 129 -14.65 -17.14 8.58
CA GLN A 129 -13.91 -17.35 7.34
C GLN A 129 -12.47 -16.84 7.48
N ALA A 130 -12.27 -15.69 8.14
CA ALA A 130 -10.94 -15.16 8.43
C ALA A 130 -10.13 -16.14 9.32
N SER A 131 -10.76 -16.74 10.33
CA SER A 131 -10.12 -17.77 11.16
C SER A 131 -9.73 -19.02 10.35
N VAL A 132 -10.57 -19.47 9.41
CA VAL A 132 -10.23 -20.58 8.50
C VAL A 132 -9.07 -20.18 7.58
N LEU A 133 -9.04 -18.96 7.07
CA LEU A 133 -7.92 -18.44 6.27
C LEU A 133 -6.61 -18.43 7.07
N GLN A 134 -6.64 -18.02 8.34
CA GLN A 134 -5.46 -18.08 9.23
C GLN A 134 -4.96 -19.52 9.40
N VAL A 135 -5.87 -20.48 9.54
CA VAL A 135 -5.50 -21.90 9.61
C VAL A 135 -4.85 -22.37 8.31
N LEU A 136 -5.36 -21.96 7.14
CA LEU A 136 -4.73 -22.31 5.86
C LEU A 136 -3.28 -21.79 5.77
N PHE A 137 -3.03 -20.55 6.17
CA PHE A 137 -1.67 -20.00 6.22
C PHE A 137 -0.79 -20.77 7.22
N LYS A 138 -1.32 -21.10 8.40
CA LYS A 138 -0.62 -21.92 9.38
C LYS A 138 -0.23 -23.31 8.82
N ILE A 139 -1.15 -23.98 8.12
CA ILE A 139 -0.87 -25.24 7.43
C ILE A 139 0.25 -25.07 6.40
N ALA A 140 0.19 -23.99 5.61
CA ALA A 140 1.24 -23.70 4.63
C ALA A 140 2.61 -23.51 5.30
N ASP A 141 2.68 -22.71 6.37
CA ASP A 141 3.92 -22.42 7.10
C ASP A 141 4.51 -23.69 7.74
N GLU A 142 3.70 -24.48 8.44
CA GLU A 142 4.13 -25.73 9.07
C GLU A 142 4.56 -26.79 8.04
N SER A 143 3.89 -26.79 6.88
CA SER A 143 4.21 -27.67 5.75
C SER A 143 5.31 -27.11 4.84
N LYS A 144 5.81 -25.90 5.11
CA LYS A 144 6.79 -25.18 4.29
C LYS A 144 6.38 -25.00 2.83
N LEU A 145 5.09 -24.83 2.61
CA LEU A 145 4.50 -24.53 1.33
C LEU A 145 4.52 -23.02 1.11
N LEU A 146 5.25 -22.56 0.11
CA LEU A 146 5.28 -21.14 -0.24
C LEU A 146 3.97 -20.74 -0.91
N LEU A 147 3.29 -19.73 -0.36
CA LEU A 147 2.12 -19.13 -0.96
C LEU A 147 2.57 -17.86 -1.72
N LEU A 148 2.92 -18.02 -2.99
CA LEU A 148 3.42 -16.92 -3.83
C LEU A 148 2.29 -16.24 -4.57
N ASP A 149 1.36 -17.00 -5.12
CA ASP A 149 0.25 -16.51 -5.93
C ASP A 149 -1.10 -17.18 -5.61
N LEU A 150 -2.14 -16.79 -6.36
CA LEU A 150 -3.50 -17.29 -6.11
C LEU A 150 -3.65 -18.80 -6.38
N LYS A 151 -2.85 -19.38 -7.31
CA LYS A 151 -2.92 -20.83 -7.59
C LYS A 151 -2.46 -21.66 -6.38
N ASP A 152 -1.52 -21.14 -5.59
CA ASP A 152 -0.98 -21.83 -4.41
C ASP A 152 -2.05 -22.02 -3.33
N ILE A 153 -2.72 -20.94 -2.94
CA ILE A 153 -3.77 -21.02 -1.91
C ILE A 153 -4.99 -21.80 -2.43
N GLN A 154 -5.31 -21.74 -3.73
CA GLN A 154 -6.36 -22.56 -4.32
C GLN A 154 -6.03 -24.04 -4.26
N ALA A 155 -4.78 -24.43 -4.56
CA ALA A 155 -4.29 -25.80 -4.45
C ALA A 155 -4.33 -26.30 -3.00
N LEU A 156 -3.91 -25.45 -2.04
CA LEU A 156 -3.96 -25.76 -0.63
C LEU A 156 -5.41 -25.95 -0.13
N ILE A 157 -6.34 -25.09 -0.53
CA ILE A 157 -7.77 -25.25 -0.20
C ILE A 157 -8.30 -26.60 -0.73
N SER A 158 -7.95 -26.94 -1.97
CA SER A 158 -8.36 -28.23 -2.57
C SER A 158 -7.79 -29.41 -1.80
N LEU A 159 -6.51 -29.36 -1.41
CA LEU A 159 -5.86 -30.39 -0.59
C LEU A 159 -6.56 -30.57 0.77
N VAL A 160 -6.88 -29.45 1.44
CA VAL A 160 -7.57 -29.47 2.74
C VAL A 160 -9.00 -30.01 2.59
N GLN A 161 -9.72 -29.67 1.52
CA GLN A 161 -11.07 -30.19 1.25
C GLN A 161 -11.07 -31.71 1.01
N GLU A 162 -10.09 -32.23 0.24
CA GLU A 162 -9.92 -33.62 -0.04
C GLU A 162 -9.60 -34.47 1.23
N ASN A 163 -8.90 -33.83 2.19
CA ASN A 163 -8.42 -34.51 3.43
C ASN A 163 -9.01 -33.88 4.70
N LEU A 164 -10.24 -33.39 4.62
CA LEU A 164 -10.86 -32.54 5.65
C LEU A 164 -10.88 -33.18 7.05
N ASN A 165 -11.08 -34.51 7.15
CA ASN A 165 -11.14 -35.20 8.45
C ASN A 165 -9.79 -35.18 9.16
N ALA A 166 -8.67 -35.38 8.44
CA ALA A 166 -7.34 -35.33 9.00
C ALA A 166 -7.01 -33.92 9.53
N PHE A 167 -7.25 -32.89 8.71
CA PHE A 167 -7.01 -31.50 9.11
C PHE A 167 -7.91 -31.05 10.26
N LYS A 168 -9.15 -31.55 10.37
CA LYS A 168 -10.02 -31.26 11.50
C LYS A 168 -9.50 -31.78 12.83
N GLN A 169 -8.87 -32.93 12.83
CA GLN A 169 -8.28 -33.54 14.05
C GLN A 169 -7.12 -32.68 14.56
N GLU A 170 -6.32 -32.09 13.67
CA GLU A 170 -5.12 -31.35 14.02
C GLU A 170 -5.38 -29.87 14.27
N TYR A 171 -6.18 -29.22 13.40
CA TYR A 171 -6.39 -27.77 13.40
C TYR A 171 -7.78 -27.34 13.86
N GLY A 172 -8.63 -28.30 14.28
CA GLY A 172 -9.98 -27.99 14.73
C GLY A 172 -11.00 -27.87 13.61
N HIS A 173 -12.10 -27.20 13.88
CA HIS A 173 -13.26 -27.18 12.99
C HIS A 173 -13.03 -26.39 11.71
N LEU A 174 -12.72 -27.05 10.60
CA LEU A 174 -12.67 -26.48 9.25
C LEU A 174 -14.01 -26.74 8.54
N SER A 175 -14.78 -25.70 8.28
CA SER A 175 -16.09 -25.78 7.62
C SER A 175 -15.94 -25.83 6.09
N PRO A 176 -16.52 -26.82 5.37
CA PRO A 176 -16.56 -26.80 3.91
C PRO A 176 -17.21 -25.54 3.34
N ALA A 177 -18.21 -24.99 4.03
CA ALA A 177 -18.87 -23.76 3.63
C ALA A 177 -17.94 -22.54 3.66
N SER A 178 -17.07 -22.45 4.70
CA SER A 178 -16.07 -21.39 4.81
C SER A 178 -14.98 -21.53 3.75
N LEU A 179 -14.48 -22.73 3.50
CA LEU A 179 -13.49 -22.99 2.44
C LEU A 179 -14.06 -22.61 1.06
N GLY A 180 -15.33 -23.00 0.77
CA GLY A 180 -16.00 -22.59 -0.47
C GLY A 180 -16.26 -21.09 -0.56
N ALA A 181 -16.50 -20.40 0.55
CA ALA A 181 -16.63 -18.94 0.55
C ALA A 181 -15.31 -18.25 0.24
N ILE A 182 -14.21 -18.68 0.86
CA ILE A 182 -12.86 -18.17 0.58
C ILE A 182 -12.51 -18.39 -0.90
N GLN A 183 -12.80 -19.55 -1.45
CA GLN A 183 -12.54 -19.89 -2.85
C GLN A 183 -13.30 -18.97 -3.82
N ARG A 184 -14.57 -18.66 -3.54
CA ARG A 184 -15.34 -17.70 -4.34
C ARG A 184 -14.78 -16.29 -4.26
N SER A 185 -14.35 -15.85 -3.08
CA SER A 185 -13.72 -14.53 -2.90
C SER A 185 -12.40 -14.43 -3.66
N LEU A 186 -11.57 -15.48 -3.67
CA LEU A 186 -10.34 -15.55 -4.48
C LEU A 186 -10.62 -15.42 -5.97
N LEU A 187 -11.66 -16.09 -6.50
CA LEU A 187 -12.08 -15.95 -7.90
C LEU A 187 -12.52 -14.52 -8.21
N THR A 188 -13.21 -13.86 -7.29
CA THR A 188 -13.59 -12.45 -7.45
C THR A 188 -12.36 -11.56 -7.55
N LEU A 189 -11.36 -11.76 -6.70
CA LEU A 189 -10.10 -11.02 -6.77
C LEU A 189 -9.35 -11.27 -8.08
N GLU A 190 -9.32 -12.52 -8.53
CA GLU A 190 -8.67 -12.88 -9.80
C GLU A 190 -9.32 -12.15 -10.99
N THR A 191 -10.66 -12.09 -11.03
CA THR A 191 -11.39 -11.35 -12.08
C THR A 191 -11.16 -9.83 -12.01
N GLN A 192 -10.80 -9.29 -10.86
CA GLN A 192 -10.43 -7.89 -10.67
C GLN A 192 -8.96 -7.59 -10.97
N GLY A 193 -8.20 -8.56 -11.48
CA GLY A 193 -6.81 -8.38 -11.88
C GLY A 193 -5.76 -8.67 -10.80
N ALA A 194 -6.16 -9.20 -9.65
CA ALA A 194 -5.24 -9.55 -8.56
C ALA A 194 -4.16 -10.59 -8.95
N LYS A 195 -4.37 -11.33 -10.03
CA LYS A 195 -3.36 -12.27 -10.58
C LYS A 195 -2.06 -11.57 -10.96
N ASN A 196 -2.11 -10.33 -11.43
CA ASN A 196 -0.91 -9.57 -11.78
C ASN A 196 -0.22 -8.99 -10.55
N PHE A 197 -0.97 -8.85 -9.46
CA PHE A 197 -0.48 -8.31 -8.20
C PHE A 197 0.25 -9.37 -7.36
N PHE A 198 -0.27 -10.60 -7.30
CA PHE A 198 0.36 -11.70 -6.56
C PHE A 198 1.29 -12.49 -7.47
N ALA A 199 2.57 -12.13 -7.46
CA ALA A 199 3.62 -12.80 -8.22
C ALA A 199 5.02 -12.33 -7.74
N GLU A 200 6.06 -12.99 -8.23
CA GLU A 200 7.46 -12.61 -7.98
C GLU A 200 8.14 -11.99 -9.23
N PRO A 201 9.17 -11.15 -9.05
CA PRO A 201 9.70 -10.66 -7.77
C PRO A 201 8.71 -9.70 -7.10
N ALA A 202 8.61 -9.79 -5.77
CA ALA A 202 7.87 -8.84 -4.98
C ALA A 202 8.59 -7.49 -4.90
N LEU A 203 7.85 -6.40 -4.72
CA LEU A 203 8.40 -5.06 -4.55
C LEU A 203 9.22 -4.99 -3.26
N ASP A 204 10.50 -4.70 -3.36
CA ASP A 204 11.32 -4.37 -2.20
C ASP A 204 11.02 -2.93 -1.75
N ILE A 205 10.59 -2.77 -0.52
CA ILE A 205 10.30 -1.48 0.10
C ILE A 205 11.52 -0.55 0.11
N LEU A 206 12.73 -1.10 0.19
CA LEU A 206 13.96 -0.31 0.19
C LEU A 206 14.21 0.38 -1.16
N ASP A 207 13.66 -0.15 -2.25
CA ASP A 207 13.73 0.49 -3.56
C ASP A 207 12.93 1.80 -3.64
N LEU A 208 11.97 1.99 -2.73
CA LEU A 208 11.25 3.26 -2.61
C LEU A 208 12.02 4.34 -1.86
N LEU A 209 13.11 3.98 -1.18
CA LEU A 209 13.90 4.87 -0.30
C LEU A 209 15.16 5.40 -0.98
N GLN A 210 15.27 5.28 -2.29
CA GLN A 210 16.48 5.62 -3.04
C GLN A 210 16.66 7.13 -3.23
N THR A 211 17.91 7.52 -3.36
CA THR A 211 18.33 8.85 -3.82
C THR A 211 19.18 8.71 -5.08
N ASP A 212 19.17 9.72 -5.93
CA ASP A 212 20.06 9.75 -7.09
C ASP A 212 21.53 10.07 -6.71
N SER A 213 22.42 10.02 -7.69
CA SER A 213 23.85 10.32 -7.51
C SER A 213 24.13 11.77 -7.06
N LYS A 214 23.14 12.67 -7.17
CA LYS A 214 23.23 14.07 -6.73
C LYS A 214 22.61 14.28 -5.35
N GLY A 215 22.14 13.21 -4.71
CA GLY A 215 21.50 13.25 -3.39
C GLY A 215 20.04 13.71 -3.42
N LYS A 216 19.39 13.81 -4.59
CA LYS A 216 17.94 14.07 -4.67
C LYS A 216 17.16 12.80 -4.35
N GLY A 217 16.06 12.91 -3.60
CA GLY A 217 15.15 11.81 -3.36
C GLY A 217 14.44 11.37 -4.63
N VAL A 218 14.33 10.06 -4.85
CA VAL A 218 13.60 9.52 -6.00
C VAL A 218 12.10 9.72 -5.82
N VAL A 219 11.43 10.16 -6.86
CA VAL A 219 9.97 10.28 -6.92
C VAL A 219 9.41 8.99 -7.51
N ASN A 220 8.84 8.15 -6.67
CA ASN A 220 8.17 6.91 -7.05
C ASN A 220 6.72 7.20 -7.44
N ILE A 221 6.32 6.88 -8.64
CA ILE A 221 5.00 7.19 -9.20
C ILE A 221 4.28 5.89 -9.53
N LEU A 222 3.23 5.56 -8.77
CA LEU A 222 2.35 4.45 -9.08
C LEU A 222 1.33 4.89 -10.14
N ALA A 223 1.36 4.26 -11.31
CA ALA A 223 0.32 4.40 -12.32
C ALA A 223 -0.96 3.73 -11.84
N ALA A 224 -1.90 4.51 -11.35
CA ALA A 224 -3.13 4.02 -10.74
C ALA A 224 -4.39 4.22 -11.63
N ASP A 225 -4.24 4.69 -12.86
CA ASP A 225 -5.33 4.93 -13.81
C ASP A 225 -6.16 3.67 -14.11
N GLN A 226 -5.50 2.52 -14.31
CA GLN A 226 -6.19 1.24 -14.49
C GLN A 226 -6.73 0.66 -13.18
N LEU A 227 -6.08 0.95 -12.05
CA LEU A 227 -6.52 0.50 -10.72
C LEU A 227 -7.84 1.14 -10.27
N LEU A 228 -8.22 2.28 -10.86
CA LEU A 228 -9.56 2.87 -10.66
C LEU A 228 -10.70 1.93 -11.05
N GLN A 229 -10.49 1.05 -12.02
CA GLN A 229 -11.46 0.04 -12.41
C GLN A 229 -11.55 -1.13 -11.42
N SER A 230 -10.59 -1.22 -10.50
CA SER A 230 -10.50 -2.24 -9.47
C SER A 230 -10.17 -1.61 -8.10
N PRO A 231 -11.11 -0.84 -7.48
CA PRO A 231 -10.85 -0.09 -6.24
C PRO A 231 -10.34 -0.97 -5.09
N VAL A 232 -10.79 -2.23 -5.08
CA VAL A 232 -10.37 -3.21 -4.07
C VAL A 232 -8.88 -3.53 -4.22
N VAL A 233 -8.39 -3.74 -5.44
CA VAL A 233 -6.96 -3.99 -5.69
C VAL A 233 -6.13 -2.76 -5.35
N TYR A 234 -6.60 -1.56 -5.71
CA TYR A 234 -5.94 -0.29 -5.40
C TYR A 234 -5.78 -0.09 -3.89
N SER A 235 -6.87 -0.16 -3.15
CA SER A 235 -6.86 0.05 -1.70
C SER A 235 -6.04 -1.01 -0.97
N THR A 236 -6.04 -2.25 -1.47
CA THR A 236 -5.23 -3.35 -0.93
C THR A 236 -3.75 -3.13 -1.15
N PHE A 237 -3.35 -2.77 -2.37
CA PHE A 237 -1.97 -2.46 -2.68
C PHE A 237 -1.43 -1.38 -1.74
N LEU A 238 -2.17 -0.28 -1.60
CA LEU A 238 -1.73 0.83 -0.74
C LEU A 238 -1.69 0.45 0.74
N LEU A 239 -2.66 -0.34 1.21
CA LEU A 239 -2.67 -0.80 2.60
C LEU A 239 -1.52 -1.78 2.87
N TRP A 240 -1.27 -2.72 1.94
CA TRP A 240 -0.12 -3.61 2.03
C TRP A 240 1.18 -2.81 2.07
N LEU A 241 1.35 -1.87 1.14
CA LEU A 241 2.55 -1.04 1.04
C LEU A 241 2.82 -0.25 2.33
N LEU A 242 1.79 0.40 2.88
CA LEU A 242 1.90 1.11 4.16
C LEU A 242 2.20 0.17 5.33
N SER A 243 1.61 -1.03 5.32
CA SER A 243 1.85 -2.03 6.37
C SER A 243 3.26 -2.60 6.29
N GLU A 244 3.74 -2.89 5.08
CA GLU A 244 5.10 -3.37 4.85
C GLU A 244 6.16 -2.33 5.26
N LEU A 245 5.93 -1.05 4.95
CA LEU A 245 6.77 0.04 5.44
C LEU A 245 6.79 0.12 6.97
N PHE A 246 5.62 0.00 7.58
CA PHE A 246 5.51 0.03 9.03
C PHE A 246 6.26 -1.13 9.70
N GLU A 247 6.24 -2.31 9.10
CA GLU A 247 6.93 -3.50 9.60
C GLU A 247 8.44 -3.46 9.34
N THR A 248 8.84 -3.03 8.15
CA THR A 248 10.24 -3.07 7.70
C THR A 248 11.08 -1.94 8.29
N LEU A 249 10.52 -0.72 8.40
CA LEU A 249 11.29 0.43 8.87
C LEU A 249 11.49 0.39 10.39
N PRO A 250 12.71 0.67 10.88
CA PRO A 250 12.95 0.83 12.31
C PRO A 250 12.26 2.08 12.83
N GLU A 251 11.92 2.08 14.11
CA GLU A 251 11.50 3.30 14.80
C GLU A 251 12.66 4.30 14.84
N VAL A 252 12.31 5.57 14.62
CA VAL A 252 13.27 6.67 14.61
C VAL A 252 12.75 7.77 15.52
N GLY A 253 13.66 8.48 16.15
CA GLY A 253 13.32 9.69 16.90
C GLY A 253 12.93 10.85 15.98
N ASP A 254 13.01 12.07 16.50
CA ASP A 254 12.78 13.28 15.73
C ASP A 254 13.92 13.47 14.73
N LEU A 255 13.62 13.32 13.45
CA LEU A 255 14.55 13.47 12.34
C LEU A 255 14.51 14.90 11.81
N GLU A 256 15.62 15.39 11.26
CA GLU A 256 15.68 16.69 10.58
C GLU A 256 14.81 16.72 9.29
N LYS A 257 14.55 15.56 8.70
CA LYS A 257 13.70 15.36 7.51
C LYS A 257 13.10 13.94 7.53
N PRO A 258 11.94 13.70 6.88
CA PRO A 258 11.37 12.36 6.78
C PRO A 258 12.27 11.40 6.01
N LYS A 259 12.10 10.10 6.24
CA LYS A 259 12.70 9.05 5.42
C LYS A 259 11.98 8.87 4.09
N LEU A 260 10.67 9.10 4.07
CA LEU A 260 9.80 8.94 2.91
C LEU A 260 8.54 9.79 3.10
N VAL A 261 8.00 10.33 2.02
CA VAL A 261 6.70 11.01 2.04
C VAL A 261 5.77 10.37 1.02
N PHE A 262 4.57 10.01 1.48
CA PHE A 262 3.49 9.47 0.66
C PHE A 262 2.47 10.55 0.32
N PHE A 263 2.06 10.60 -0.95
CA PHE A 263 0.92 11.37 -1.41
C PHE A 263 -0.12 10.44 -2.03
N PHE A 264 -1.29 10.42 -1.45
CA PHE A 264 -2.44 9.66 -1.93
C PHE A 264 -3.39 10.61 -2.67
N ASP A 265 -3.29 10.65 -4.00
CA ASP A 265 -4.27 11.39 -4.81
C ASP A 265 -5.62 10.64 -4.81
N GLU A 266 -6.70 11.42 -4.91
CA GLU A 266 -8.09 10.94 -4.80
C GLU A 266 -8.32 10.04 -3.56
N ALA A 267 -7.84 10.50 -2.40
CA ALA A 267 -7.81 9.72 -1.15
C ALA A 267 -9.20 9.19 -0.73
N HIS A 268 -10.30 9.76 -1.24
CA HIS A 268 -11.64 9.25 -1.02
C HIS A 268 -11.80 7.78 -1.48
N LEU A 269 -11.01 7.33 -2.46
CA LEU A 269 -11.03 5.94 -2.95
C LEU A 269 -10.54 4.93 -1.91
N LEU A 270 -9.76 5.37 -0.93
CA LEU A 270 -9.29 4.52 0.17
C LEU A 270 -10.38 4.25 1.21
N PHE A 271 -11.35 5.16 1.32
CA PHE A 271 -12.33 5.16 2.40
C PHE A 271 -13.74 4.85 1.91
N LYS A 272 -14.11 5.32 0.71
CA LYS A 272 -15.42 5.11 0.12
C LYS A 272 -15.62 3.62 -0.18
N ASP A 273 -16.74 3.08 0.25
CA ASP A 273 -17.13 1.68 0.02
C ASP A 273 -16.12 0.64 0.56
N SER A 274 -15.15 1.08 1.36
CA SER A 274 -14.17 0.20 1.98
C SER A 274 -14.77 -0.48 3.23
N PRO A 275 -14.45 -1.77 3.48
CA PRO A 275 -14.84 -2.45 4.71
C PRO A 275 -14.36 -1.68 5.95
N LYS A 276 -15.21 -1.59 6.99
CA LYS A 276 -14.88 -0.86 8.23
C LYS A 276 -13.52 -1.25 8.81
N ALA A 277 -13.22 -2.55 8.84
CA ALA A 277 -11.95 -3.07 9.33
C ALA A 277 -10.73 -2.57 8.52
N MET A 278 -10.91 -2.26 7.24
CA MET A 278 -9.87 -1.68 6.40
C MET A 278 -9.63 -0.21 6.74
N VAL A 279 -10.70 0.56 6.91
CA VAL A 279 -10.63 1.97 7.34
C VAL A 279 -9.92 2.06 8.70
N GLU A 280 -10.28 1.22 9.67
CA GLU A 280 -9.63 1.14 10.98
C GLU A 280 -8.13 0.79 10.88
N LYS A 281 -7.75 -0.06 9.92
CA LYS A 281 -6.34 -0.40 9.72
C LYS A 281 -5.56 0.76 9.10
N ILE A 282 -6.12 1.45 8.11
CA ILE A 282 -5.52 2.66 7.52
C ILE A 282 -5.32 3.72 8.63
N GLU A 283 -6.34 3.96 9.45
CA GLU A 283 -6.26 4.87 10.59
C GLU A 283 -5.11 4.50 11.55
N GLN A 284 -5.04 3.23 11.93
CA GLN A 284 -3.99 2.73 12.81
C GLN A 284 -2.60 2.92 12.20
N VAL A 285 -2.41 2.56 10.93
CA VAL A 285 -1.11 2.69 10.26
C VAL A 285 -0.73 4.15 10.12
N VAL A 286 -1.62 5.03 9.68
CA VAL A 286 -1.36 6.48 9.57
C VAL A 286 -0.94 7.07 10.92
N ARG A 287 -1.61 6.68 12.01
CA ARG A 287 -1.24 7.14 13.36
C ARG A 287 0.15 6.69 13.80
N LEU A 288 0.57 5.48 13.44
CA LEU A 288 1.80 4.86 13.94
C LEU A 288 3.01 5.07 13.03
N ILE A 289 2.81 5.20 11.71
CA ILE A 289 3.91 5.24 10.73
C ILE A 289 4.81 6.48 10.87
N ARG A 290 4.30 7.51 11.56
CA ARG A 290 5.08 8.67 11.94
C ARG A 290 6.33 8.30 12.73
N SER A 291 6.25 7.32 13.65
CA SER A 291 7.40 6.87 14.45
C SER A 291 8.51 6.23 13.58
N LYS A 292 8.16 5.85 12.33
CA LYS A 292 9.10 5.32 11.35
C LYS A 292 9.72 6.41 10.45
N GLY A 293 9.38 7.68 10.71
CA GLY A 293 9.87 8.81 9.93
C GLY A 293 9.16 9.00 8.57
N VAL A 294 7.96 8.44 8.41
CA VAL A 294 7.18 8.53 7.17
C VAL A 294 6.08 9.57 7.29
N GLY A 295 6.01 10.50 6.34
CA GLY A 295 4.91 11.47 6.17
C GLY A 295 3.84 10.94 5.22
N VAL A 296 2.56 11.19 5.53
CA VAL A 296 1.44 10.81 4.68
C VAL A 296 0.57 12.04 4.39
N TYR A 297 0.35 12.32 3.12
CA TYR A 297 -0.46 13.43 2.65
C TYR A 297 -1.61 12.91 1.81
N PHE A 298 -2.82 13.22 2.22
CA PHE A 298 -4.02 12.88 1.47
C PHE A 298 -4.45 14.06 0.59
N ILE A 299 -4.79 13.75 -0.65
CA ILE A 299 -5.34 14.71 -1.60
C ILE A 299 -6.78 14.30 -1.90
N SER A 300 -7.74 15.19 -1.62
CA SER A 300 -9.17 14.92 -1.85
C SER A 300 -9.90 16.13 -2.40
N GLN A 301 -11.05 15.88 -3.01
CA GLN A 301 -11.92 16.94 -3.50
C GLN A 301 -12.70 17.60 -2.36
N ASN A 302 -12.93 16.86 -1.29
CA ASN A 302 -13.68 17.31 -0.13
C ASN A 302 -13.01 16.80 1.15
N PRO A 303 -12.73 17.64 2.17
CA PRO A 303 -12.17 17.18 3.43
C PRO A 303 -13.08 16.18 4.17
N MET A 304 -14.39 16.20 3.93
CA MET A 304 -15.35 15.26 4.51
C MET A 304 -15.23 13.83 3.95
N ASP A 305 -14.47 13.62 2.87
CA ASP A 305 -14.19 12.29 2.32
C ASP A 305 -13.24 11.49 3.21
N ILE A 306 -12.53 12.16 4.10
CA ILE A 306 -11.57 11.55 5.02
C ILE A 306 -12.25 11.34 6.38
N PRO A 307 -12.20 10.12 6.95
CA PRO A 307 -12.76 9.86 8.29
C PRO A 307 -12.15 10.77 9.35
N ASP A 308 -12.97 11.22 10.31
CA ASP A 308 -12.56 12.17 11.35
C ASP A 308 -11.35 11.69 12.15
N ALA A 309 -11.24 10.39 12.39
CA ALA A 309 -10.14 9.79 13.13
C ALA A 309 -8.79 9.92 12.36
N VAL A 310 -8.82 9.79 11.02
CA VAL A 310 -7.66 10.04 10.15
C VAL A 310 -7.44 11.55 10.02
N LEU A 311 -8.52 12.32 9.78
CA LEU A 311 -8.46 13.76 9.62
C LEU A 311 -7.79 14.44 10.83
N GLY A 312 -8.02 13.94 12.04
CA GLY A 312 -7.38 14.41 13.28
C GLY A 312 -5.87 14.21 13.35
N GLN A 313 -5.30 13.32 12.52
CA GLN A 313 -3.85 13.07 12.45
C GLN A 313 -3.13 13.98 11.44
N LEU A 314 -3.88 14.67 10.55
CA LEU A 314 -3.33 15.46 9.47
C LEU A 314 -3.08 16.90 9.95
N SER A 315 -1.86 17.20 10.39
CA SER A 315 -1.52 18.48 11.00
C SER A 315 -1.31 19.61 9.99
N HIS A 316 -0.86 19.29 8.78
CA HIS A 316 -0.66 20.28 7.72
C HIS A 316 -1.92 20.39 6.84
N ARG A 317 -2.45 21.60 6.69
CA ARG A 317 -3.70 21.86 5.97
C ARG A 317 -3.46 22.82 4.82
N ILE A 318 -3.78 22.38 3.61
CA ILE A 318 -3.75 23.20 2.39
C ILE A 318 -5.13 23.07 1.74
N GLN A 319 -5.94 24.11 1.86
CA GLN A 319 -7.31 24.13 1.39
C GLN A 319 -7.43 25.02 0.17
N HIS A 320 -7.61 24.43 -1.01
CA HIS A 320 -8.00 25.13 -2.24
C HIS A 320 -9.49 25.44 -2.26
N ALA A 321 -9.93 26.16 -3.29
CA ALA A 321 -11.33 26.53 -3.44
C ALA A 321 -12.27 25.33 -3.36
N LEU A 322 -13.37 25.51 -2.65
CA LEU A 322 -14.56 24.66 -2.72
C LEU A 322 -15.70 25.46 -3.33
N ARG A 323 -16.59 24.76 -4.02
CA ARG A 323 -17.83 25.32 -4.55
C ARG A 323 -18.97 24.97 -3.60
N ALA A 324 -19.83 25.93 -3.31
CA ALA A 324 -20.90 25.79 -2.30
C ALA A 324 -22.28 25.89 -2.96
N PHE A 325 -22.53 25.03 -3.97
CA PHE A 325 -23.79 25.05 -4.71
C PHE A 325 -24.93 24.32 -4.00
N THR A 326 -24.60 23.33 -3.18
CA THR A 326 -25.59 22.52 -2.44
C THR A 326 -25.42 22.67 -0.93
N PRO A 327 -26.42 22.32 -0.11
CA PRO A 327 -26.28 22.30 1.35
C PRO A 327 -25.12 21.39 1.81
N ALA A 328 -24.86 20.29 1.10
CA ALA A 328 -23.74 19.41 1.39
C ALA A 328 -22.40 20.11 1.15
N ASP A 329 -22.27 20.88 0.05
CA ASP A 329 -21.08 21.67 -0.25
C ASP A 329 -20.86 22.76 0.79
N GLN A 330 -21.93 23.45 1.23
CA GLN A 330 -21.85 24.46 2.29
C GLN A 330 -21.36 23.87 3.61
N LYS A 331 -21.84 22.67 3.95
CA LYS A 331 -21.33 21.92 5.12
C LYS A 331 -19.85 21.60 4.96
N ALA A 332 -19.40 21.19 3.78
CA ALA A 332 -18.00 20.89 3.50
C ALA A 332 -17.11 22.14 3.67
N VAL A 333 -17.55 23.30 3.18
CA VAL A 333 -16.83 24.58 3.36
C VAL A 333 -16.72 24.92 4.85
N LYS A 334 -17.80 24.77 5.61
CA LYS A 334 -17.81 25.04 7.06
C LYS A 334 -16.85 24.10 7.80
N VAL A 335 -16.88 22.80 7.52
CA VAL A 335 -15.97 21.80 8.12
C VAL A 335 -14.53 22.15 7.76
N ALA A 336 -14.23 22.45 6.50
CA ALA A 336 -12.89 22.84 6.08
C ALA A 336 -12.38 24.06 6.85
N ALA A 337 -13.19 25.13 6.95
CA ALA A 337 -12.85 26.35 7.68
C ALA A 337 -12.59 26.09 9.17
N GLN A 338 -13.40 25.24 9.82
CA GLN A 338 -13.26 24.90 11.23
C GLN A 338 -12.00 24.10 11.57
N THR A 339 -11.38 23.46 10.58
CA THR A 339 -10.12 22.71 10.77
C THR A 339 -8.87 23.58 10.65
N LEU A 340 -9.01 24.85 10.31
CA LEU A 340 -7.93 25.81 10.17
C LEU A 340 -7.84 26.71 11.42
N ARG A 341 -6.63 27.06 11.83
CA ARG A 341 -6.45 28.05 12.91
C ARG A 341 -6.90 29.42 12.40
N PRO A 342 -7.92 30.05 13.03
CA PRO A 342 -8.55 31.26 12.49
C PRO A 342 -7.57 32.41 12.35
N ASN A 343 -7.77 33.21 11.27
CA ASN A 343 -7.09 34.47 11.06
C ASN A 343 -8.07 35.61 11.43
N PRO A 344 -7.67 36.59 12.26
CA PRO A 344 -8.55 37.71 12.63
C PRO A 344 -8.85 38.67 11.45
N GLU A 345 -8.04 38.63 10.38
CA GLU A 345 -8.16 39.55 9.24
C GLU A 345 -9.23 39.13 8.23
N PHE A 346 -9.62 37.84 8.19
CA PHE A 346 -10.62 37.34 7.23
C PHE A 346 -11.34 36.08 7.73
N SER A 347 -12.54 35.86 7.19
CA SER A 347 -13.29 34.60 7.39
C SER A 347 -12.77 33.51 6.47
N ALA A 348 -12.28 32.40 7.03
CA ALA A 348 -11.84 31.24 6.23
C ALA A 348 -13.00 30.64 5.43
N GLU A 349 -14.23 30.64 5.97
CA GLU A 349 -15.43 30.12 5.31
C GLU A 349 -15.77 30.91 4.05
N GLU A 350 -15.72 32.24 4.11
CA GLU A 350 -15.93 33.10 2.95
C GLU A 350 -14.76 32.98 1.95
N ALA A 351 -13.54 33.00 2.45
CA ALA A 351 -12.35 32.95 1.61
C ALA A 351 -12.28 31.68 0.77
N ILE A 352 -12.61 30.50 1.31
CA ILE A 352 -12.58 29.20 0.60
C ILE A 352 -13.40 29.25 -0.69
N THR A 353 -14.56 29.92 -0.69
CA THR A 353 -15.44 30.01 -1.87
C THR A 353 -14.93 31.03 -2.92
N GLN A 354 -14.02 31.92 -2.53
CA GLN A 354 -13.50 33.01 -3.35
C GLN A 354 -12.07 32.78 -3.86
N LEU A 355 -11.42 31.68 -3.45
CA LEU A 355 -10.07 31.37 -3.90
C LEU A 355 -10.02 31.18 -5.42
N GLY A 356 -9.01 31.76 -6.04
CA GLY A 356 -8.70 31.55 -7.44
C GLY A 356 -7.91 30.26 -7.70
N VAL A 357 -7.69 29.95 -8.97
CA VAL A 357 -6.87 28.78 -9.36
C VAL A 357 -5.44 28.94 -8.85
N GLY A 358 -4.98 27.95 -8.08
CA GLY A 358 -3.66 27.94 -7.44
C GLY A 358 -3.52 28.88 -6.26
N GLU A 359 -4.63 29.41 -5.75
CA GLU A 359 -4.69 29.96 -4.40
C GLU A 359 -5.10 28.88 -3.41
N ALA A 360 -4.65 29.01 -2.17
CA ALA A 360 -5.05 28.14 -1.08
C ALA A 360 -5.06 28.89 0.25
N LEU A 361 -5.86 28.41 1.18
CA LEU A 361 -5.70 28.68 2.60
C LEU A 361 -4.71 27.67 3.17
N VAL A 362 -3.67 28.13 3.81
CA VAL A 362 -2.57 27.30 4.30
C VAL A 362 -2.40 27.50 5.80
N SER A 363 -2.43 26.40 6.54
CA SER A 363 -2.05 26.31 7.96
C SER A 363 -1.17 25.08 8.13
N VAL A 364 0.10 25.29 8.40
CA VAL A 364 1.10 24.22 8.65
C VAL A 364 1.63 24.35 10.06
N LEU A 365 2.34 23.37 10.55
CA LEU A 365 3.01 23.47 11.85
C LEU A 365 4.20 24.41 11.76
N ASP A 366 4.37 25.25 12.75
CA ASP A 366 5.61 26.01 12.98
C ASP A 366 6.69 25.11 13.61
N SER A 367 7.88 25.65 13.81
CA SER A 367 9.01 24.92 14.39
C SER A 367 8.76 24.39 15.82
N SER A 368 7.77 24.92 16.52
CA SER A 368 7.34 24.46 17.84
C SER A 368 6.26 23.37 17.78
N GLY A 369 5.81 23.01 16.58
CA GLY A 369 4.76 22.02 16.37
C GLY A 369 3.34 22.54 16.57
N VAL A 370 3.16 23.87 16.58
CA VAL A 370 1.85 24.53 16.71
C VAL A 370 1.32 24.91 15.31
N PRO A 371 0.04 24.66 15.01
CA PRO A 371 -0.54 25.11 13.76
C PRO A 371 -0.42 26.64 13.60
N THR A 372 0.11 27.09 12.45
CA THR A 372 0.16 28.52 12.13
C THR A 372 -1.24 29.09 11.93
N ILE A 373 -1.41 30.40 12.17
CA ILE A 373 -2.60 31.13 11.75
C ILE A 373 -2.77 30.93 10.24
N VAL A 374 -3.99 30.67 9.79
CA VAL A 374 -4.27 30.41 8.38
C VAL A 374 -3.94 31.63 7.52
N GLU A 375 -3.24 31.39 6.43
CA GLU A 375 -2.86 32.43 5.45
C GLU A 375 -3.48 32.14 4.09
N ARG A 376 -3.93 33.18 3.40
CA ARG A 376 -4.31 33.09 1.99
C ARG A 376 -3.07 33.28 1.12
N ALA A 377 -2.67 32.23 0.40
CA ALA A 377 -1.42 32.20 -0.34
C ALA A 377 -1.57 31.61 -1.74
N PHE A 378 -0.67 31.97 -2.62
CA PHE A 378 -0.52 31.38 -3.94
C PHE A 378 0.55 30.29 -3.89
N ILE A 379 0.24 29.15 -4.47
CA ILE A 379 1.19 28.05 -4.60
C ILE A 379 2.28 28.44 -5.61
N ALA A 380 3.52 28.13 -5.29
CA ALA A 380 4.66 28.31 -6.18
C ALA A 380 4.49 27.51 -7.48
N PRO A 381 5.04 27.97 -8.60
CA PRO A 381 5.09 27.18 -9.81
C PRO A 381 6.10 26.02 -9.65
N PRO A 382 5.81 24.81 -10.17
CA PRO A 382 6.76 23.72 -10.18
C PRO A 382 7.92 23.98 -11.15
N ALA A 383 9.08 23.44 -10.86
CA ALA A 383 10.24 23.48 -11.74
C ALA A 383 10.18 22.41 -12.86
N SER A 384 9.42 21.37 -12.63
CA SER A 384 9.21 20.26 -13.58
C SER A 384 8.02 20.52 -14.50
N LYS A 385 7.89 19.68 -15.53
CA LYS A 385 6.81 19.74 -16.51
C LYS A 385 5.46 19.44 -15.84
N ILE A 386 4.50 20.31 -16.09
CA ILE A 386 3.09 20.13 -15.68
C ILE A 386 2.39 19.20 -16.69
N GLY A 387 1.62 18.24 -16.17
CA GLY A 387 0.86 17.29 -16.95
C GLY A 387 1.64 16.03 -17.34
N PRO A 388 1.05 15.15 -18.14
CA PRO A 388 1.63 13.84 -18.43
C PRO A 388 2.85 13.90 -19.36
N LEU A 389 3.70 12.89 -19.26
CA LEU A 389 4.70 12.55 -20.28
C LEU A 389 4.03 11.89 -21.48
N SER A 390 4.67 12.00 -22.64
CA SER A 390 4.33 11.12 -23.77
C SER A 390 4.64 9.66 -23.42
N PRO A 391 3.93 8.68 -24.03
CA PRO A 391 4.25 7.27 -23.82
C PRO A 391 5.72 6.93 -24.11
N GLU A 392 6.30 7.56 -25.16
CA GLU A 392 7.68 7.37 -25.56
C GLU A 392 8.66 7.92 -24.52
N ASP A 393 8.41 9.10 -23.98
CA ASP A 393 9.28 9.69 -22.95
C ASP A 393 9.16 8.93 -21.63
N ARG A 394 7.96 8.50 -21.27
CA ARG A 394 7.76 7.64 -20.09
C ARG A 394 8.54 6.34 -20.22
N LYS A 395 8.50 5.69 -21.39
CA LYS A 395 9.24 4.47 -21.67
C LYS A 395 10.75 4.69 -21.52
N LYS A 396 11.30 5.81 -22.03
CA LYS A 396 12.72 6.15 -21.85
C LYS A 396 13.11 6.28 -20.38
N VAL A 397 12.25 6.89 -19.56
CA VAL A 397 12.50 7.01 -18.11
C VAL A 397 12.51 5.64 -17.44
N ILE A 398 11.56 4.74 -17.79
CA ILE A 398 11.51 3.37 -17.27
C ILE A 398 12.78 2.59 -17.66
N GLU A 399 13.17 2.63 -18.95
CA GLU A 399 14.36 1.92 -19.46
C GLU A 399 15.68 2.48 -18.91
N ALA A 400 15.72 3.76 -18.53
CA ALA A 400 16.89 4.39 -17.91
C ALA A 400 16.96 4.18 -16.38
N SER A 401 15.94 3.60 -15.77
CA SER A 401 15.89 3.30 -14.34
C SER A 401 16.93 2.25 -13.96
N ALA A 402 17.57 2.40 -12.81
CA ALA A 402 18.46 1.39 -12.23
C ALA A 402 17.75 0.06 -11.91
N LEU A 403 16.42 0.09 -11.82
CA LEU A 403 15.56 -1.08 -11.52
C LEU A 403 15.15 -1.83 -12.79
N PHE A 404 15.44 -1.27 -13.99
CA PHE A 404 15.04 -1.90 -15.25
C PHE A 404 15.69 -3.28 -15.43
N GLY A 405 14.87 -4.26 -15.77
CA GLY A 405 15.30 -5.67 -15.91
C GLY A 405 15.21 -6.49 -14.62
N HIS A 406 15.02 -5.85 -13.47
CA HIS A 406 14.83 -6.56 -12.19
C HIS A 406 13.36 -7.01 -11.99
N TYR A 407 12.42 -6.08 -12.13
CA TYR A 407 11.00 -6.35 -11.90
C TYR A 407 10.27 -6.86 -13.15
N GLU A 408 10.75 -6.60 -14.36
CA GLU A 408 10.10 -7.03 -15.61
C GLU A 408 10.16 -8.54 -15.79
N LYS A 409 11.23 -9.18 -15.34
CA LYS A 409 11.40 -10.62 -15.46
C LYS A 409 10.67 -11.33 -14.32
N GLN A 410 9.54 -11.95 -14.63
CA GLN A 410 8.83 -12.77 -13.67
C GLN A 410 9.68 -13.99 -13.27
N ILE A 411 9.70 -14.28 -11.97
CA ILE A 411 10.35 -15.45 -11.39
C ILE A 411 9.25 -16.44 -11.03
N ASP A 412 9.36 -17.66 -11.56
CA ASP A 412 8.47 -18.76 -11.23
C ASP A 412 9.29 -19.80 -10.42
N ARG A 413 9.14 -19.77 -9.11
CA ARG A 413 9.78 -20.72 -8.19
C ARG A 413 8.81 -21.85 -7.87
N GLU A 414 9.36 -23.01 -7.49
CA GLU A 414 8.56 -24.09 -6.93
C GLU A 414 7.78 -23.59 -5.71
N SER A 415 6.47 -23.64 -5.80
CA SER A 415 5.53 -23.11 -4.82
C SER A 415 4.61 -24.21 -4.28
N ALA A 416 3.63 -23.85 -3.46
CA ALA A 416 2.66 -24.79 -2.92
C ALA A 416 1.93 -25.57 -4.03
N PHE A 417 1.60 -24.90 -5.15
CA PHE A 417 0.90 -25.53 -6.27
C PHE A 417 1.70 -26.68 -6.87
N GLU A 418 2.97 -26.46 -7.24
CA GLU A 418 3.82 -27.47 -7.88
C GLU A 418 4.07 -28.66 -6.93
N ILE A 419 4.33 -28.36 -5.64
CA ILE A 419 4.56 -29.39 -4.61
C ILE A 419 3.32 -30.28 -4.43
N ILE A 420 2.13 -29.66 -4.31
CA ILE A 420 0.86 -30.40 -4.14
C ILE A 420 0.53 -31.21 -5.39
N GLN A 421 0.72 -30.66 -6.60
CA GLN A 421 0.48 -31.38 -7.86
C GLN A 421 1.44 -32.55 -8.05
N ALA A 422 2.73 -32.38 -7.74
CA ALA A 422 3.71 -33.49 -7.80
C ALA A 422 3.36 -34.63 -6.84
N GLN A 423 2.80 -34.32 -5.67
CA GLN A 423 2.34 -35.29 -4.70
C GLN A 423 1.11 -36.06 -5.24
N LYS A 424 0.12 -35.35 -5.81
CA LYS A 424 -1.06 -35.98 -6.44
C LYS A 424 -0.66 -36.90 -7.60
N GLY A 425 0.29 -36.47 -8.44
CA GLY A 425 0.82 -37.31 -9.54
C GLY A 425 1.51 -38.59 -9.07
N LYS A 426 2.31 -38.51 -8.00
CA LYS A 426 2.95 -39.68 -7.41
C LYS A 426 1.96 -40.66 -6.78
N ALA A 427 0.92 -40.13 -6.12
CA ALA A 427 -0.15 -40.96 -5.56
C ALA A 427 -0.96 -41.67 -6.67
N ALA A 428 -1.24 -40.98 -7.80
CA ALA A 428 -1.93 -41.56 -8.96
C ALA A 428 -1.07 -42.65 -9.66
N ALA A 429 0.24 -42.43 -9.83
CA ALA A 429 1.16 -43.37 -10.45
C ALA A 429 1.38 -44.63 -9.59
N ALA A 430 1.22 -44.53 -8.26
CA ALA A 430 1.29 -45.71 -7.35
C ALA A 430 0.03 -46.59 -7.41
N VAL A 431 -1.00 -46.21 -8.15
CA VAL A 431 -2.29 -46.92 -8.31
C VAL A 431 -2.39 -47.63 -9.67
N GLU A 432 -1.32 -47.73 -10.50
CA GLU A 432 -1.35 -48.60 -11.68
C GLU A 432 -1.41 -50.10 -11.27
N PRO A 433 -2.27 -50.91 -11.89
CA PRO A 433 -2.70 -52.20 -11.31
C PRO A 433 -1.65 -53.26 -11.44
N GLN A 434 -1.05 -53.62 -10.33
CA GLN A 434 -0.58 -55.02 -10.20
C GLN A 434 -1.79 -55.93 -9.96
N THR A 435 -1.96 -56.89 -10.85
CA THR A 435 -2.96 -57.93 -10.90
C THR A 435 -3.38 -58.48 -9.54
N GLN A 436 -4.69 -58.47 -9.31
CA GLN A 436 -5.52 -59.32 -8.45
C GLN A 436 -4.99 -59.68 -7.05
N LYS A 437 -5.46 -58.95 -6.04
CA LYS A 437 -5.85 -59.46 -4.73
C LYS A 437 -6.95 -58.57 -4.10
N PRO A 438 -7.71 -59.04 -3.08
CA PRO A 438 -9.11 -58.66 -2.90
C PRO A 438 -9.33 -57.25 -2.31
N ILE A 439 -10.53 -56.75 -2.52
CA ILE A 439 -11.16 -55.51 -2.12
C ILE A 439 -10.79 -55.14 -0.66
N GLU A 440 -9.90 -54.17 -0.49
CA GLU A 440 -9.69 -53.44 0.77
C GLU A 440 -10.52 -52.14 0.77
N THR A 441 -11.15 -51.92 1.91
CA THR A 441 -12.15 -50.90 2.12
C THR A 441 -11.60 -49.46 2.04
N ALA A 442 -12.44 -48.47 1.77
CA ALA A 442 -12.12 -47.04 1.55
C ALA A 442 -11.34 -46.34 2.69
N GLU A 443 -11.20 -46.96 3.85
CA GLU A 443 -10.44 -46.45 5.01
C GLU A 443 -8.92 -46.53 4.86
N GLU A 444 -8.38 -47.47 4.07
CA GLU A 444 -6.92 -47.62 3.89
C GLU A 444 -6.30 -46.58 2.94
N LYS A 445 -7.07 -45.99 2.04
CA LYS A 445 -6.58 -44.93 1.14
C LYS A 445 -6.28 -43.61 1.83
N SER A 446 -6.98 -43.30 2.91
CA SER A 446 -6.76 -42.12 3.75
C SER A 446 -5.46 -42.26 4.57
N SER A 447 -5.09 -43.45 5.00
CA SER A 447 -3.87 -43.73 5.75
C SER A 447 -2.61 -43.50 4.91
N ILE A 448 -2.59 -43.90 3.64
CA ILE A 448 -1.42 -43.81 2.76
C ILE A 448 -1.04 -42.36 2.45
N LEU A 449 -2.02 -41.46 2.28
CA LEU A 449 -1.77 -40.02 2.05
C LEU A 449 -1.25 -39.31 3.32
N ASN A 450 -1.80 -39.68 4.48
CA ASN A 450 -1.30 -39.20 5.77
C ASN A 450 0.13 -39.67 6.02
N ASP A 451 0.42 -40.93 5.73
CA ASP A 451 1.75 -41.51 5.87
C ASP A 451 2.78 -40.88 4.94
N ILE A 452 2.37 -40.44 3.76
CA ILE A 452 3.24 -39.73 2.79
C ILE A 452 3.48 -38.26 3.20
N LEU A 453 2.48 -37.58 3.72
CA LEU A 453 2.58 -36.16 4.10
C LEU A 453 3.29 -35.98 5.46
N PHE A 454 2.91 -36.76 6.46
CA PHE A 454 3.35 -36.56 7.86
C PHE A 454 4.34 -37.63 8.38
N GLY A 455 4.67 -38.62 7.56
CA GLY A 455 5.58 -39.72 7.92
C GLY A 455 4.93 -40.86 8.72
N THR A 456 5.52 -42.06 8.65
CA THR A 456 5.05 -43.25 9.35
C THR A 456 5.99 -43.68 10.45
N THR A 457 5.44 -44.22 11.54
CA THR A 457 6.16 -45.04 12.52
C THR A 457 6.05 -46.50 12.10
N GLY A 458 7.15 -47.10 11.67
CA GLY A 458 7.19 -48.51 11.32
C GLY A 458 7.04 -49.42 12.53
N PRO A 459 6.68 -50.71 12.34
CA PRO A 459 6.39 -51.68 13.42
C PRO A 459 7.56 -51.99 14.38
N ARG A 460 8.73 -51.41 14.17
CA ARG A 460 9.93 -51.47 15.02
C ARG A 460 10.40 -50.14 15.56
N GLY A 461 9.51 -49.12 15.66
CA GLY A 461 9.79 -47.84 16.31
C GLY A 461 10.66 -46.85 15.51
N GLY A 462 11.03 -47.14 14.27
CA GLY A 462 11.75 -46.24 13.39
C GLY A 462 10.79 -45.27 12.69
N ARG A 463 10.88 -43.97 12.99
CA ARG A 463 10.10 -42.91 12.30
C ARG A 463 10.69 -42.67 10.91
N LYS A 464 9.90 -42.89 9.85
CA LYS A 464 10.26 -42.48 8.50
C LYS A 464 9.70 -41.06 8.30
N PRO A 465 10.57 -40.06 8.08
CA PRO A 465 10.09 -38.72 7.88
C PRO A 465 9.23 -38.62 6.61
N GLY A 466 8.09 -37.94 6.70
CA GLY A 466 7.22 -37.67 5.57
C GLY A 466 7.87 -36.73 4.54
N LEU A 467 7.22 -36.56 3.41
CA LEU A 467 7.71 -35.67 2.34
C LEU A 467 7.82 -34.19 2.80
N ILE A 468 6.95 -33.77 3.71
CA ILE A 468 6.99 -32.48 4.36
C ILE A 468 8.28 -32.29 5.17
N GLU A 469 8.71 -33.32 5.87
CA GLU A 469 9.93 -33.33 6.71
C GLU A 469 11.23 -33.41 5.85
N LYS A 470 11.17 -34.03 4.66
CA LYS A 470 12.30 -34.12 3.70
C LYS A 470 12.51 -32.83 2.90
N ALA A 471 11.44 -32.13 2.56
CA ALA A 471 11.53 -30.78 1.94
C ALA A 471 12.16 -29.74 2.90
N ALA A 472 12.00 -29.96 4.22
CA ALA A 472 12.57 -29.15 5.28
C ALA A 472 14.10 -29.11 5.31
N THR A 473 14.76 -30.19 4.95
CA THR A 473 16.23 -30.30 5.03
C THR A 473 16.96 -29.67 3.84
N SER A 474 16.30 -29.46 2.70
CA SER A 474 16.90 -28.78 1.53
C SER A 474 16.73 -27.25 1.54
N ALA A 475 15.74 -26.71 2.26
CA ALA A 475 15.42 -25.27 2.30
C ALA A 475 16.20 -24.48 3.37
N VAL A 476 16.90 -25.14 4.31
CA VAL A 476 17.61 -24.49 5.44
C VAL A 476 18.76 -23.55 4.99
N ARG A 477 19.22 -23.63 3.74
CA ARG A 477 20.32 -22.75 3.26
C ARG A 477 19.87 -21.38 2.72
N SER A 478 18.58 -21.14 2.51
CA SER A 478 18.08 -19.83 2.02
C SER A 478 17.21 -19.07 3.04
N ALA A 479 16.92 -19.66 4.20
CA ALA A 479 15.94 -19.14 5.17
C ALA A 479 16.51 -18.18 6.23
N ALA A 480 17.82 -17.91 6.23
CA ALA A 480 18.45 -17.09 7.29
C ALA A 480 17.97 -15.61 7.31
N ASN A 481 17.36 -15.11 6.23
CA ASN A 481 16.90 -13.71 6.14
C ASN A 481 15.41 -13.51 6.50
N ASN A 482 14.63 -14.57 6.66
CA ASN A 482 13.17 -14.45 6.89
C ASN A 482 12.74 -14.64 8.35
N VAL A 483 13.58 -15.23 9.22
CA VAL A 483 13.22 -15.52 10.62
C VAL A 483 12.96 -14.25 11.45
N GLY A 484 13.63 -13.14 11.14
CA GLY A 484 13.40 -11.88 11.82
C GLY A 484 12.04 -11.23 11.50
N ARG A 485 11.52 -11.48 10.29
CA ARG A 485 10.22 -10.93 9.84
C ARG A 485 9.03 -11.68 10.44
N GLU A 486 9.13 -12.98 10.66
CA GLU A 486 8.05 -13.79 11.24
C GLU A 486 7.81 -13.51 12.73
N LEU A 487 8.87 -13.20 13.50
CA LEU A 487 8.75 -12.79 14.90
C LEU A 487 8.03 -11.45 15.05
N ALA A 488 8.27 -10.50 14.13
CA ALA A 488 7.58 -9.22 14.12
C ALA A 488 6.08 -9.38 13.76
N ARG A 489 5.74 -10.27 12.82
CA ARG A 489 4.35 -10.58 12.44
C ARG A 489 3.57 -11.25 13.58
N GLY A 490 4.20 -12.12 14.34
CA GLY A 490 3.61 -12.76 15.52
C GLY A 490 3.31 -11.77 16.65
N LEU A 491 4.21 -10.82 16.89
CA LEU A 491 4.03 -9.77 17.91
C LEU A 491 2.93 -8.78 17.56
N LEU A 492 2.79 -8.38 16.28
CA LEU A 492 1.67 -7.51 15.85
C LEU A 492 0.31 -8.23 15.90
N GLY A 493 0.26 -9.52 15.62
CA GLY A 493 -0.96 -10.32 15.77
C GLY A 493 -1.46 -10.38 17.22
N SER A 494 -0.52 -10.48 18.19
CA SER A 494 -0.86 -10.53 19.62
C SER A 494 -1.25 -9.16 20.20
N LEU A 495 -0.70 -8.06 19.68
CA LEU A 495 -1.06 -6.70 20.09
C LEU A 495 -2.41 -6.24 19.55
N LEU A 496 -2.90 -6.86 18.46
CA LEU A 496 -4.14 -6.48 17.76
C LEU A 496 -5.34 -7.34 18.15
N GLY A 497 -5.19 -8.37 18.98
CA GLY A 497 -6.22 -9.38 19.27
C GLY A 497 -6.76 -9.49 20.69
N ALA A 498 -6.16 -8.83 21.68
CA ALA A 498 -6.55 -9.02 23.08
C ALA A 498 -7.48 -7.90 23.60
N SER A 499 -8.76 -7.94 23.25
CA SER A 499 -9.82 -7.35 24.07
C SER A 499 -10.32 -8.39 25.06
N SER A 500 -9.88 -8.33 26.30
CA SER A 500 -10.40 -9.14 27.39
C SER A 500 -11.86 -8.78 27.70
N PRO A 501 -12.75 -9.75 28.00
CA PRO A 501 -14.12 -9.45 28.40
C PRO A 501 -14.13 -8.91 29.83
N ARG A 502 -14.64 -7.68 30.00
CA ARG A 502 -14.98 -7.14 31.31
C ARG A 502 -16.05 -8.00 31.97
N ARG A 503 -15.70 -8.70 33.06
CA ARG A 503 -16.68 -9.24 34.02
C ARG A 503 -17.43 -8.08 34.65
N ARG A 504 -18.75 -8.09 34.49
CA ARG A 504 -19.70 -7.32 35.37
C ARG A 504 -19.70 -7.96 36.76
N LYS A 505 -19.48 -7.16 37.76
CA LYS A 505 -20.11 -7.23 39.06
C LYS A 505 -21.14 -6.11 39.12
#